data_8c4f74f35406fa90180458206a69fa85
#
_entry.id   8c4f74f35406fa90180458206a69fa85
#
_cell.length_a   1.000
_cell.length_b   1.000
_cell.length_c   1.000
_cell.angle_alpha   90.00
_cell.angle_beta   90.00
_cell.angle_gamma   90.00
#
_symmetry.space_group_name_H-M   'P 1'
#
loop_
_entity.id
_entity.type
_entity.pdbx_description
1 polymer ?
#
loop_
_entity_poly.entity_id
_entity_poly.type
_entity_poly.pdbx_seq_one_letter_code
_entity_poly.pdbx_strand_id
1 'polypeptide(L)'
;MKELKKLALILRALGITANVVSEQITCNDEFVSNNTFCECLKGYVRFDIWHEETNEFELHFTFKNTLVYDTLYLDSLLQVVSEITSTISKFEG
;
A
#
# COMPACT_ATOMS: atom_id res chain seq x y z
N MET A 1 -11.14 4.50 -0.26
CA MET A 1 -11.02 4.41 1.22
C MET A 1 -11.49 3.09 1.77
N LYS A 2 -12.70 2.67 1.40
CA LYS A 2 -13.28 1.41 1.90
C LYS A 2 -12.42 0.19 1.56
N GLU A 3 -11.91 0.11 0.35
CA GLU A 3 -11.06 -1.00 -0.08
C GLU A 3 -9.70 -1.00 0.63
N LEU A 4 -9.13 0.17 0.88
CA LEU A 4 -7.86 0.28 1.61
C LEU A 4 -8.03 -0.15 3.07
N LYS A 5 -9.17 0.15 3.70
CA LYS A 5 -9.46 -0.30 5.06
C LYS A 5 -9.60 -1.82 5.12
N LYS A 6 -10.28 -2.42 4.14
CA LYS A 6 -10.37 -3.88 4.02
C LYS A 6 -8.99 -4.51 3.87
N LEU A 7 -8.17 -3.93 3.01
CA LEU A 7 -6.80 -4.40 2.78
C LEU A 7 -6.00 -4.39 4.09
N ALA A 8 -6.05 -3.28 4.82
CA ALA A 8 -5.34 -3.16 6.10
C ALA A 8 -5.77 -4.22 7.10
N LEU A 9 -7.08 -4.50 7.20
CA LEU A 9 -7.60 -5.52 8.09
C LEU A 9 -7.11 -6.92 7.71
N ILE A 10 -7.10 -7.24 6.41
CA ILE A 10 -6.61 -8.53 5.92
C ILE A 10 -5.12 -8.70 6.24
N LEU A 11 -4.32 -7.67 5.96
CA LEU A 11 -2.89 -7.71 6.20
C LEU A 11 -2.56 -7.85 7.68
N ARG A 12 -3.28 -7.15 8.56
CA ARG A 12 -3.11 -7.28 10.02
C ARG A 12 -3.44 -8.70 10.48
N ALA A 13 -4.49 -9.31 9.92
CA ALA A 13 -4.86 -10.69 10.25
C ALA A 13 -3.77 -11.68 9.85
N LEU A 14 -2.95 -11.33 8.86
CA LEU A 14 -1.82 -12.14 8.41
C LEU A 14 -0.52 -11.83 9.16
N GLY A 15 -0.58 -10.97 10.17
CA GLY A 15 0.61 -10.62 10.96
C GLY A 15 1.47 -9.54 10.33
N ILE A 16 0.94 -8.80 9.37
CA ILE A 16 1.64 -7.71 8.70
C ILE A 16 1.16 -6.39 9.28
N THR A 17 2.08 -5.51 9.66
CA THR A 17 1.70 -4.17 10.12
C THR A 17 1.12 -3.38 8.96
N ALA A 18 -0.10 -2.88 9.11
CA ALA A 18 -0.77 -2.14 8.04
C ALA A 18 -1.67 -1.04 8.61
N ASN A 19 -1.61 0.13 7.99
CA ASN A 19 -2.40 1.29 8.39
C ASN A 19 -2.83 2.08 7.16
N VAL A 20 -4.02 2.68 7.24
CA VAL A 20 -4.47 3.64 6.22
C VAL A 20 -4.02 5.03 6.66
N VAL A 21 -3.28 5.71 5.80
CA VAL A 21 -2.73 7.04 6.04
C VAL A 21 -3.40 8.02 5.09
N SER A 22 -3.78 9.18 5.61
CA SER A 22 -4.35 10.25 4.80
C SER A 22 -3.59 11.54 5.06
N GLU A 23 -3.04 12.11 3.99
CA GLU A 23 -2.25 13.34 4.05
C GLU A 23 -2.95 14.45 3.26
N GLN A 24 -3.01 15.65 3.83
CA GLN A 24 -3.49 16.81 3.11
C GLN A 24 -2.42 17.34 2.18
N ILE A 25 -2.81 17.56 0.93
CA ILE A 25 -1.96 18.23 -0.05
C ILE A 25 -2.43 19.67 -0.17
N THR A 26 -1.54 20.62 0.10
CA THR A 26 -1.84 22.06 0.04
C THR A 26 -0.93 22.74 -0.98
N CYS A 27 -1.43 23.83 -1.54
CA CYS A 27 -0.66 24.71 -2.41
C CYS A 27 -0.94 26.15 -1.97
N ASN A 28 0.11 26.89 -1.61
CA ASN A 28 -0.02 28.27 -1.09
C ASN A 28 -0.98 28.36 0.11
N ASP A 29 -0.87 27.38 1.03
CA ASP A 29 -1.70 27.24 2.23
C ASP A 29 -3.18 26.95 1.94
N GLU A 30 -3.53 26.64 0.70
CA GLU A 30 -4.88 26.25 0.32
C GLU A 30 -4.96 24.73 0.12
N PHE A 31 -6.06 24.15 0.61
CA PHE A 31 -6.30 22.72 0.43
C PHE A 31 -6.51 22.39 -1.06
N VAL A 32 -5.79 21.38 -1.56
CA VAL A 32 -5.91 20.88 -2.94
C VAL A 32 -6.59 19.52 -2.95
N SER A 33 -6.06 18.57 -2.18
CA SER A 33 -6.58 17.19 -2.15
C SER A 33 -6.06 16.44 -0.94
N ASN A 34 -6.61 15.24 -0.74
CA ASN A 34 -6.06 14.28 0.22
C ASN A 34 -5.31 13.19 -0.55
N ASN A 35 -4.14 12.83 -0.05
CA ASN A 35 -3.40 11.65 -0.50
C ASN A 35 -3.64 10.54 0.53
N THR A 36 -4.40 9.53 0.14
CA THR A 36 -4.77 8.42 1.03
C THR A 36 -4.23 7.12 0.47
N PHE A 37 -3.52 6.38 1.31
CA PHE A 37 -2.92 5.11 0.91
C PHE A 37 -2.84 4.16 2.09
N CYS A 38 -2.67 2.88 1.81
CA CYS A 38 -2.39 1.86 2.82
C CYS A 38 -0.89 1.65 2.88
N GLU A 39 -0.31 1.83 4.06
CA GLU A 39 1.09 1.56 4.31
C GLU A 39 1.20 0.22 5.01
N CYS A 40 2.04 -0.69 4.51
CA CYS A 40 2.28 -1.95 5.20
C CYS A 40 3.77 -2.27 5.29
N LEU A 41 4.13 -2.91 6.40
CA LEU A 41 5.52 -3.20 6.76
C LEU A 41 5.64 -4.60 7.32
N LYS A 42 6.69 -5.31 6.89
CA LYS A 42 7.11 -6.57 7.50
C LYS A 42 8.63 -6.66 7.36
N GLY A 43 9.34 -6.49 8.50
CA GLY A 43 10.80 -6.42 8.44
C GLY A 43 11.27 -5.26 7.58
N TYR A 44 12.06 -5.55 6.56
CA TYR A 44 12.56 -4.54 5.62
C TYR A 44 11.68 -4.36 4.38
N VAL A 45 10.59 -5.13 4.29
CA VAL A 45 9.63 -5.03 3.17
C VAL A 45 8.60 -3.98 3.51
N ARG A 46 8.43 -3.00 2.62
CA ARG A 46 7.44 -1.95 2.77
C ARG A 46 6.66 -1.80 1.46
N PHE A 47 5.34 -1.72 1.58
CA PHE A 47 4.45 -1.39 0.48
C PHE A 47 3.64 -0.15 0.82
N ASP A 48 3.45 0.70 -0.18
CA ASP A 48 2.48 1.78 -0.16
C ASP A 48 1.48 1.48 -1.26
N ILE A 49 0.20 1.44 -0.94
CA ILE A 49 -0.86 1.00 -1.85
C ILE A 49 -1.93 2.07 -1.96
N TRP A 50 -2.20 2.51 -3.18
CA TRP A 50 -3.28 3.44 -3.49
C TRP A 50 -4.39 2.68 -4.21
N HIS A 51 -5.64 3.05 -3.93
CA HIS A 51 -6.80 2.56 -4.67
C HIS A 51 -7.25 3.67 -5.62
N GLU A 52 -7.07 3.43 -6.92
CA GLU A 52 -7.32 4.43 -7.95
C GLU A 52 -8.80 4.55 -8.31
N GLU A 53 -9.17 5.65 -8.98
CA GLU A 53 -10.54 5.87 -9.46
C GLU A 53 -10.97 4.81 -10.48
N THR A 54 -10.03 4.20 -11.17
CA THR A 54 -10.25 3.10 -12.12
C THR A 54 -10.51 1.75 -11.43
N ASN A 55 -10.55 1.74 -10.09
CA ASN A 55 -10.65 0.53 -9.25
C ASN A 55 -9.40 -0.36 -9.26
N GLU A 56 -8.31 0.10 -9.88
CA GLU A 56 -7.03 -0.57 -9.80
C GLU A 56 -6.31 -0.16 -8.51
N PHE A 57 -5.42 -1.04 -8.06
CA PHE A 57 -4.53 -0.73 -6.93
C PHE A 57 -3.14 -0.46 -7.50
N GLU A 58 -2.56 0.67 -7.10
CA GLU A 58 -1.19 1.01 -7.45
C GLU A 58 -0.30 0.69 -6.25
N LEU A 59 0.77 -0.08 -6.47
CA LEU A 59 1.69 -0.51 -5.43
C LEU A 59 3.08 0.07 -5.67
N HIS A 60 3.66 0.57 -4.57
CA HIS A 60 5.07 0.95 -4.50
C HIS A 60 5.75 0.01 -3.52
N PHE A 61 6.81 -0.66 -3.94
CA PHE A 61 7.54 -1.59 -3.10
C PHE A 61 8.94 -1.08 -2.81
N THR A 62 9.27 -1.03 -1.51
CA THR A 62 10.58 -0.62 -1.02
C THR A 62 11.18 -1.74 -0.18
N PHE A 63 12.44 -2.07 -0.41
CA PHE A 63 13.18 -3.05 0.39
C PHE A 63 14.43 -2.40 0.94
N LYS A 64 14.60 -2.43 2.26
CA LYS A 64 15.72 -1.79 2.97
C LYS A 64 15.89 -0.32 2.56
N ASN A 65 14.76 0.41 2.51
CA ASN A 65 14.70 1.83 2.12
C ASN A 65 15.10 2.13 0.68
N THR A 66 15.19 1.10 -0.18
CA THR A 66 15.49 1.28 -1.60
C THR A 66 14.25 0.91 -2.41
N LEU A 67 13.79 1.83 -3.25
CA LEU A 67 12.64 1.58 -4.11
C LEU A 67 12.95 0.46 -5.10
N VAL A 68 12.11 -0.56 -5.11
CA VAL A 68 12.21 -1.69 -6.05
C VAL A 68 11.32 -1.45 -7.26
N TYR A 69 10.06 -1.04 -7.01
CA TYR A 69 9.16 -0.59 -8.09
C TYR A 69 8.12 0.38 -7.53
N ASP A 70 7.60 1.25 -8.38
CA ASP A 70 6.65 2.29 -7.99
C ASP A 70 5.37 2.35 -8.83
N THR A 71 5.20 1.43 -9.76
CA THR A 71 4.07 1.49 -10.70
C THR A 71 3.48 0.12 -11.01
N LEU A 72 3.38 -0.75 -10.02
CA LEU A 72 2.67 -2.01 -10.23
C LEU A 72 1.17 -1.78 -10.03
N TYR A 73 0.37 -2.11 -11.04
CA TYR A 73 -1.08 -1.99 -10.98
C TYR A 73 -1.72 -3.37 -10.93
N LEU A 74 -2.63 -3.57 -9.96
CA LEU A 74 -3.36 -4.83 -9.79
C LEU A 74 -4.86 -4.55 -9.73
N ASP A 75 -5.66 -5.50 -10.22
CA ASP A 75 -7.09 -5.31 -10.43
C ASP A 75 -7.96 -5.65 -9.24
N SER A 76 -7.44 -6.36 -8.25
CA SER A 76 -8.28 -6.83 -7.15
C SER A 76 -7.52 -6.85 -5.83
N LEU A 77 -8.30 -6.79 -4.76
CA LEU A 77 -7.77 -6.90 -3.39
C LEU A 77 -7.00 -8.21 -3.19
N LEU A 78 -7.53 -9.31 -3.75
CA LEU A 78 -6.88 -10.62 -3.65
C LEU A 78 -5.51 -10.62 -4.30
N GLN A 79 -5.39 -10.00 -5.48
CA GLN A 79 -4.10 -9.88 -6.17
C GLN A 79 -3.10 -9.06 -5.35
N VAL A 80 -3.56 -8.00 -4.71
CA VAL A 80 -2.71 -7.16 -3.85
C VAL A 80 -2.18 -7.97 -2.67
N VAL A 81 -3.06 -8.68 -1.97
CA VAL A 81 -2.67 -9.51 -0.84
C VAL A 81 -1.69 -10.59 -1.28
N SER A 82 -1.94 -11.23 -2.42
CA SER A 82 -1.07 -12.26 -2.98
C SER A 82 0.31 -11.70 -3.31
N GLU A 83 0.39 -10.53 -3.93
CA GLU A 83 1.66 -9.88 -4.26
C GLU A 83 2.46 -9.56 -3.00
N ILE A 84 1.81 -8.97 -1.99
CA ILE A 84 2.46 -8.60 -0.74
C ILE A 84 2.99 -9.84 -0.01
N THR A 85 2.16 -10.86 0.15
CA THR A 85 2.56 -12.07 0.88
C THR A 85 3.66 -12.85 0.16
N SER A 86 3.60 -12.93 -1.16
CA SER A 86 4.64 -13.57 -1.98
C SER A 86 5.97 -12.82 -1.85
N THR A 87 5.92 -11.49 -1.88
CA THR A 87 7.11 -10.65 -1.76
C THR A 87 7.75 -10.79 -0.39
N ILE A 88 6.93 -10.76 0.67
CA ILE A 88 7.42 -10.97 2.04
C ILE A 88 8.10 -12.33 2.16
N SER A 89 7.48 -13.38 1.65
CA SER A 89 8.05 -14.72 1.67
C SER A 89 9.39 -14.77 0.95
N LYS A 90 9.52 -14.05 -0.16
CA LYS A 90 10.73 -14.03 -0.97
C LYS A 90 11.87 -13.24 -0.33
N PHE A 91 11.57 -12.09 0.30
CA PHE A 91 12.58 -11.17 0.82
C PHE A 91 12.83 -11.31 2.32
N GLU A 92 11.87 -11.81 3.09
CA GLU A 92 11.98 -11.93 4.55
C GLU A 92 11.92 -13.40 5.02
N GLY A 93 11.54 -14.26 4.14
CA GLY A 93 11.53 -15.70 4.43
C GLY A 93 12.88 -16.32 4.15
#